data_9da322dbe653860b20df1909eef75ebb
#
_entry.id   9da322dbe653860b20df1909eef75ebb
#
_cell.length_a   1.000
_cell.length_b   1.000
_cell.length_c   1.000
_cell.angle_alpha   90.00
_cell.angle_beta   90.00
_cell.angle_gamma   90.00
#
_symmetry.space_group_name_H-M   'P 1'
#
loop_
_entity.id
_entity.type
_entity.pdbx_description
1 polymer ?
#
loop_
_entity_poly.entity_id
_entity_poly.type
_entity_poly.pdbx_seq_one_letter_code
_entity_poly.pdbx_strand_id
1 'polypeptide(L)'
;MSLEFIQLQSYTAPSIIEQKNKDWVQYGDDNNYYQYLIDLYHSSPTNNACIKGTVDQIFGKGLEVTRASRDLPGYIEFKKLFSADDLRAVAMDLKMLGQASFQLVKSKDRKKYVQAKHFPQQTLRPAKCNEKGEIEKYYYCPDWANMKRNHTPIEFRAFGYDQSANECILTIKPYSTGSFYFAPVDYQGGTQYANLEAEISNFHINNIMNGLAPSMLINFNNGQPPAEVKDTVEAQIKQKFGGSSNAGRFIISWNDGKDSSADITPVQLSDAHNQYQFLSQESMQKIMVAHRIVSPLLLGIKDNTGFGSNADELKSASILFDNVVVRPFQRLIIDAVTKVLNFNGYNLNLYFKTLQPLEFTDLSGNVIDDETREEETGVSLASQKKKIELVEPNAGESQSDFMQRCVPIVIR
;
A
#
# COMPACT_ATOMS: atom_id res chain seq x y z
N MET A 1 39.26 24.54 11.09
CA MET A 1 38.15 24.07 10.31
C MET A 1 37.71 22.73 10.90
N SER A 2 36.63 22.67 11.62
CA SER A 2 36.08 21.40 12.10
C SER A 2 35.19 20.82 10.99
N LEU A 3 35.54 19.64 10.49
CA LEU A 3 34.69 18.89 9.59
C LEU A 3 33.59 18.23 10.44
N GLU A 4 32.37 18.69 10.32
CA GLU A 4 31.23 18.02 10.89
C GLU A 4 30.75 16.94 9.89
N PHE A 5 30.88 15.69 10.29
CA PHE A 5 30.31 14.58 9.57
C PHE A 5 28.86 14.44 10.02
N ILE A 6 27.92 14.67 9.11
CA ILE A 6 26.53 14.32 9.32
C ILE A 6 26.42 12.80 9.18
N GLN A 7 26.26 12.10 10.29
CA GLN A 7 25.92 10.68 10.27
C GLN A 7 24.46 10.54 9.79
N LEU A 8 24.29 9.98 8.60
CA LEU A 8 22.99 9.48 8.16
C LEU A 8 22.56 8.38 9.12
N GLN A 9 21.40 8.52 9.75
CA GLN A 9 20.87 7.50 10.64
C GLN A 9 20.63 6.23 9.85
N SER A 10 21.28 5.14 10.27
CA SER A 10 20.95 3.80 9.78
C SER A 10 19.51 3.46 10.19
N TYR A 11 18.82 2.67 9.36
CA TYR A 11 17.49 2.18 9.67
C TYR A 11 17.47 1.53 11.05
N THR A 12 16.54 1.99 11.87
CA THR A 12 16.22 1.38 13.15
C THR A 12 14.75 0.88 13.07
N ALA A 13 14.50 -0.35 13.48
CA ALA A 13 13.14 -0.85 13.59
C ALA A 13 12.33 0.09 14.51
N PRO A 14 11.02 0.32 14.21
CA PRO A 14 10.23 1.23 15.03
C PRO A 14 10.20 0.75 16.48
N SER A 15 10.54 1.64 17.39
CA SER A 15 10.51 1.35 18.82
C SER A 15 9.05 1.16 19.29
N ILE A 16 8.83 0.16 20.14
CA ILE A 16 7.56 -0.08 20.83
C ILE A 16 7.79 0.28 22.30
N ILE A 17 7.18 1.38 22.75
CA ILE A 17 7.52 1.97 24.05
C ILE A 17 6.31 1.97 24.97
N GLU A 18 6.44 1.26 26.11
CA GLU A 18 5.55 1.36 27.25
C GLU A 18 6.05 2.46 28.21
N GLN A 19 5.45 3.61 28.20
CA GLN A 19 5.78 4.68 29.13
C GLN A 19 5.06 4.47 30.47
N LYS A 20 5.77 4.67 31.59
CA LYS A 20 5.17 4.51 32.95
C LYS A 20 3.93 5.38 33.18
N ASN A 21 3.90 6.58 32.61
CA ASN A 21 2.87 7.59 32.84
C ASN A 21 1.76 7.61 31.78
N LYS A 22 1.72 6.62 30.87
CA LYS A 22 0.69 6.51 29.83
C LYS A 22 0.09 5.12 29.87
N ASP A 23 -1.21 5.05 29.64
CA ASP A 23 -1.97 3.79 29.61
C ASP A 23 -1.89 3.08 28.27
N TRP A 24 -1.45 3.79 27.23
CA TRP A 24 -1.28 3.25 25.85
C TRP A 24 0.18 3.00 25.52
N VAL A 25 0.39 2.14 24.56
CA VAL A 25 1.72 1.81 24.01
C VAL A 25 2.02 2.68 22.79
N GLN A 26 3.20 3.27 22.75
CA GLN A 26 3.65 4.10 21.63
C GLN A 26 4.23 3.25 20.51
N TYR A 27 4.05 3.73 19.27
CA TYR A 27 4.63 3.13 18.06
C TYR A 27 5.56 4.13 17.36
N GLY A 28 6.86 3.85 17.41
CA GLY A 28 7.90 4.78 17.02
C GLY A 28 8.25 5.76 18.16
N ASP A 29 9.38 6.44 18.05
CA ASP A 29 9.93 7.31 19.12
C ASP A 29 9.01 8.49 19.45
N ASP A 30 8.37 9.04 18.44
CA ASP A 30 7.41 10.15 18.51
C ASP A 30 5.93 9.69 18.52
N ASN A 31 5.68 8.39 18.62
CA ASN A 31 4.35 7.78 18.48
C ASN A 31 3.69 8.01 17.11
N ASN A 32 4.48 8.23 16.06
CA ASN A 32 3.99 8.64 14.74
C ASN A 32 4.38 7.67 13.61
N TYR A 33 4.76 6.43 13.93
CA TYR A 33 5.24 5.49 12.93
C TYR A 33 4.21 5.17 11.83
N TYR A 34 2.92 5.15 12.15
CA TYR A 34 1.88 4.99 11.12
C TYR A 34 1.86 6.15 10.12
N GLN A 35 2.08 7.38 10.58
CA GLN A 35 2.17 8.54 9.68
C GLN A 35 3.38 8.41 8.75
N TYR A 36 4.52 7.96 9.27
CA TYR A 36 5.69 7.67 8.44
C TYR A 36 5.37 6.68 7.31
N LEU A 37 4.63 5.59 7.58
CA LEU A 37 4.21 4.64 6.55
C LEU A 37 3.25 5.27 5.53
N ILE A 38 2.34 6.15 5.97
CA ILE A 38 1.43 6.90 5.11
C ILE A 38 2.21 7.87 4.22
N ASP A 39 3.20 8.56 4.78
CA ASP A 39 4.06 9.49 4.03
C ASP A 39 4.89 8.75 2.96
N LEU A 40 5.42 7.57 3.29
CA LEU A 40 6.08 6.69 2.31
C LEU A 40 5.14 6.23 1.19
N TYR A 41 3.87 5.94 1.51
CA TYR A 41 2.88 5.60 0.50
C TYR A 41 2.63 6.76 -0.47
N HIS A 42 2.62 7.99 0.02
CA HIS A 42 2.37 9.17 -0.82
C HIS A 42 3.63 9.64 -1.58
N SER A 43 4.83 9.42 -1.06
CA SER A 43 6.07 9.95 -1.62
C SER A 43 6.79 9.00 -2.58
N SER A 44 6.61 7.67 -2.43
CA SER A 44 7.24 6.65 -3.29
C SER A 44 6.25 6.08 -4.30
N PRO A 45 6.39 6.38 -5.61
CA PRO A 45 5.49 5.88 -6.65
C PRO A 45 5.42 4.35 -6.73
N THR A 46 6.57 3.67 -6.59
CA THR A 46 6.63 2.21 -6.63
C THR A 46 5.94 1.58 -5.44
N ASN A 47 6.20 2.10 -4.22
CA ASN A 47 5.53 1.64 -3.00
C ASN A 47 4.01 1.84 -3.06
N ASN A 48 3.58 3.00 -3.57
CA ASN A 48 2.16 3.31 -3.80
C ASN A 48 1.51 2.29 -4.73
N ALA A 49 2.10 2.05 -5.90
CA ALA A 49 1.58 1.11 -6.88
C ALA A 49 1.51 -0.33 -6.31
N CYS A 50 2.54 -0.75 -5.58
CA CYS A 50 2.60 -2.07 -4.95
C CYS A 50 1.49 -2.24 -3.89
N ILE A 51 1.31 -1.26 -3.00
CA ILE A 51 0.27 -1.30 -1.97
C ILE A 51 -1.10 -1.30 -2.62
N LYS A 52 -1.39 -0.33 -3.49
CA LYS A 52 -2.69 -0.18 -4.12
C LYS A 52 -3.07 -1.39 -4.97
N GLY A 53 -2.16 -1.86 -5.82
CA GLY A 53 -2.41 -3.02 -6.66
C GLY A 53 -2.63 -4.30 -5.84
N THR A 54 -1.88 -4.48 -4.74
CA THR A 54 -2.10 -5.61 -3.83
C THR A 54 -3.46 -5.52 -3.14
N VAL A 55 -3.86 -4.33 -2.67
CA VAL A 55 -5.19 -4.11 -2.03
C VAL A 55 -6.32 -4.40 -3.01
N ASP A 56 -6.20 -3.98 -4.27
CA ASP A 56 -7.20 -4.28 -5.29
C ASP A 56 -7.32 -5.79 -5.54
N GLN A 57 -6.22 -6.55 -5.49
CA GLN A 57 -6.26 -8.01 -5.57
C GLN A 57 -6.84 -8.65 -4.29
N ILE A 58 -6.50 -8.16 -3.09
CA ILE A 58 -7.07 -8.64 -1.82
C ILE A 58 -8.59 -8.47 -1.80
N PHE A 59 -9.07 -7.29 -2.14
CA PHE A 59 -10.50 -6.99 -2.12
C PHE A 59 -11.23 -7.67 -3.29
N GLY A 60 -10.58 -7.78 -4.45
CA GLY A 60 -11.15 -8.38 -5.64
C GLY A 60 -12.46 -7.71 -6.06
N LYS A 61 -13.48 -8.54 -6.28
CA LYS A 61 -14.87 -8.12 -6.53
C LYS A 61 -15.72 -8.07 -5.25
N GLY A 62 -15.05 -8.13 -4.08
CA GLY A 62 -15.67 -8.06 -2.77
C GLY A 62 -15.89 -9.41 -2.09
N LEU A 63 -16.23 -9.33 -0.79
CA LEU A 63 -16.52 -10.49 0.05
C LEU A 63 -17.94 -11.00 -0.20
N GLU A 64 -18.07 -12.31 -0.38
CA GLU A 64 -19.33 -12.97 -0.69
C GLU A 64 -19.47 -14.29 0.10
N VAL A 65 -20.65 -14.89 0.09
CA VAL A 65 -20.91 -16.20 0.67
C VAL A 65 -20.98 -17.26 -0.42
N THR A 66 -20.60 -18.49 -0.11
CA THR A 66 -20.77 -19.61 -1.03
C THR A 66 -22.25 -19.81 -1.34
N ARG A 67 -22.53 -20.44 -2.50
CA ARG A 67 -23.91 -20.67 -2.96
C ARG A 67 -24.77 -21.37 -1.91
N ALA A 68 -24.22 -22.39 -1.23
CA ALA A 68 -24.89 -23.11 -0.16
C ALA A 68 -25.27 -22.23 1.04
N SER A 69 -24.61 -21.10 1.25
CA SER A 69 -24.87 -20.18 2.37
C SER A 69 -25.78 -19.00 2.01
N ARG A 70 -26.15 -18.82 0.72
CA ARG A 70 -26.96 -17.67 0.28
C ARG A 70 -28.38 -17.69 0.79
N ASP A 71 -28.97 -18.87 0.95
CA ASP A 71 -30.32 -19.04 1.43
C ASP A 71 -30.46 -19.02 2.96
N LEU A 72 -29.32 -18.90 3.67
CA LEU A 72 -29.28 -18.82 5.13
C LEU A 72 -29.70 -17.43 5.64
N PRO A 73 -30.42 -17.36 6.76
CA PRO A 73 -30.85 -16.07 7.34
C PRO A 73 -29.70 -15.09 7.64
N GLY A 74 -28.49 -15.61 7.88
CA GLY A 74 -27.29 -14.83 8.13
C GLY A 74 -26.79 -14.01 6.94
N TYR A 75 -27.15 -14.37 5.70
CA TYR A 75 -26.70 -13.65 4.51
C TYR A 75 -27.15 -12.19 4.49
N ILE A 76 -28.41 -11.94 4.81
CA ILE A 76 -28.97 -10.57 4.86
C ILE A 76 -28.26 -9.76 5.96
N GLU A 77 -28.02 -10.37 7.12
CA GLU A 77 -27.33 -9.72 8.23
C GLU A 77 -25.85 -9.44 7.88
N PHE A 78 -25.17 -10.36 7.21
CA PHE A 78 -23.82 -10.13 6.71
C PHE A 78 -23.74 -8.89 5.80
N LYS A 79 -24.65 -8.78 4.81
CA LYS A 79 -24.69 -7.64 3.89
C LYS A 79 -25.02 -6.31 4.58
N LYS A 80 -25.80 -6.35 5.67
CA LYS A 80 -26.11 -5.14 6.47
C LYS A 80 -24.94 -4.70 7.34
N LEU A 81 -24.20 -5.67 7.93
CA LEU A 81 -23.12 -5.39 8.86
C LEU A 81 -21.88 -4.89 8.18
N PHE A 82 -21.50 -5.49 7.06
CA PHE A 82 -20.22 -5.26 6.39
C PHE A 82 -20.44 -4.64 5.01
N SER A 83 -20.18 -3.32 4.91
CA SER A 83 -20.20 -2.63 3.62
C SER A 83 -18.95 -2.96 2.80
N ALA A 84 -19.06 -2.87 1.48
CA ALA A 84 -17.90 -3.06 0.58
C ALA A 84 -16.81 -2.00 0.83
N ASP A 85 -17.20 -0.77 1.14
CA ASP A 85 -16.28 0.33 1.40
C ASP A 85 -15.49 0.11 2.70
N ASP A 86 -16.15 -0.33 3.78
CA ASP A 86 -15.49 -0.65 5.04
C ASP A 86 -14.50 -1.82 4.88
N LEU A 87 -14.89 -2.86 4.12
CA LEU A 87 -14.02 -4.01 3.84
C LEU A 87 -12.81 -3.61 2.99
N ARG A 88 -12.98 -2.72 2.01
CA ARG A 88 -11.88 -2.19 1.21
C ARG A 88 -10.93 -1.33 2.06
N ALA A 89 -11.47 -0.50 2.95
CA ALA A 89 -10.68 0.31 3.88
C ALA A 89 -9.88 -0.57 4.86
N VAL A 90 -10.48 -1.64 5.37
CA VAL A 90 -9.79 -2.65 6.20
C VAL A 90 -8.65 -3.34 5.43
N ALA A 91 -8.88 -3.72 4.17
CA ALA A 91 -7.83 -4.30 3.34
C ALA A 91 -6.67 -3.31 3.10
N MET A 92 -6.99 -2.02 2.94
CA MET A 92 -5.99 -0.95 2.78
C MET A 92 -5.15 -0.77 4.04
N ASP A 93 -5.77 -0.62 5.21
CA ASP A 93 -5.05 -0.48 6.48
C ASP A 93 -4.20 -1.72 6.78
N LEU A 94 -4.73 -2.91 6.54
CA LEU A 94 -4.03 -4.16 6.80
C LEU A 94 -2.76 -4.28 5.94
N LYS A 95 -2.81 -3.89 4.66
CA LYS A 95 -1.64 -3.90 3.77
C LYS A 95 -0.69 -2.74 4.06
N MET A 96 -1.21 -1.51 4.23
CA MET A 96 -0.40 -0.31 4.36
C MET A 96 0.18 -0.12 5.76
N LEU A 97 -0.57 -0.52 6.82
CA LEU A 97 -0.20 -0.28 8.22
C LEU A 97 0.11 -1.57 9.00
N GLY A 98 -0.02 -2.75 8.36
CA GLY A 98 0.25 -4.06 8.95
C GLY A 98 -0.88 -4.63 9.79
N GLN A 99 -1.84 -3.83 10.18
CA GLN A 99 -3.03 -4.22 10.93
C GLN A 99 -4.21 -3.29 10.62
N ALA A 100 -5.42 -3.76 10.90
CA ALA A 100 -6.65 -3.00 10.65
C ALA A 100 -7.64 -3.23 11.78
N SER A 101 -8.65 -2.37 11.89
CA SER A 101 -9.65 -2.46 12.96
C SER A 101 -11.06 -2.20 12.47
N PHE A 102 -12.01 -2.92 13.08
CA PHE A 102 -13.43 -2.62 13.03
C PHE A 102 -13.92 -2.05 14.36
N GLN A 103 -14.71 -1.00 14.30
CA GLN A 103 -15.58 -0.61 15.39
C GLN A 103 -16.88 -1.40 15.28
N LEU A 104 -17.22 -2.10 16.34
CA LEU A 104 -18.43 -2.91 16.43
C LEU A 104 -19.38 -2.27 17.44
N VAL A 105 -20.65 -2.12 17.05
CA VAL A 105 -21.70 -1.56 17.94
C VAL A 105 -22.75 -2.62 18.18
N LYS A 106 -23.12 -2.83 19.45
CA LYS A 106 -24.17 -3.79 19.84
C LYS A 106 -25.56 -3.20 19.75
N SER A 107 -26.53 -4.07 19.60
CA SER A 107 -27.95 -3.76 19.77
C SER A 107 -28.27 -3.28 21.20
N LYS A 108 -29.40 -2.63 21.38
CA LYS A 108 -29.83 -2.11 22.71
C LYS A 108 -29.92 -3.21 23.78
N ASP A 109 -30.29 -4.43 23.38
CA ASP A 109 -30.34 -5.61 24.26
C ASP A 109 -28.97 -6.30 24.42
N ARG A 110 -27.90 -5.80 23.75
CA ARG A 110 -26.51 -6.30 23.77
C ARG A 110 -26.31 -7.72 23.28
N LYS A 111 -27.31 -8.31 22.64
CA LYS A 111 -27.25 -9.71 22.20
C LYS A 111 -26.57 -9.89 20.85
N LYS A 112 -26.55 -8.86 20.01
CA LYS A 112 -26.00 -8.93 18.66
C LYS A 112 -25.20 -7.65 18.34
N TYR A 113 -24.23 -7.77 17.46
CA TYR A 113 -23.63 -6.62 16.78
C TYR A 113 -24.54 -6.21 15.63
N VAL A 114 -24.86 -4.93 15.56
CA VAL A 114 -25.76 -4.34 14.55
C VAL A 114 -25.04 -3.43 13.58
N GLN A 115 -23.78 -3.10 13.89
CA GLN A 115 -22.94 -2.27 13.05
C GLN A 115 -21.47 -2.72 13.17
N ALA A 116 -20.80 -2.82 12.03
CA ALA A 116 -19.37 -3.03 11.92
C ALA A 116 -18.84 -2.02 10.90
N LYS A 117 -18.01 -1.08 11.34
CA LYS A 117 -17.40 -0.07 10.49
C LYS A 117 -15.90 -0.12 10.57
N HIS A 118 -15.24 0.18 9.48
CA HIS A 118 -13.80 0.43 9.49
C HIS A 118 -13.47 1.53 10.50
N PHE A 119 -12.44 1.29 11.30
CA PHE A 119 -11.89 2.30 12.21
C PHE A 119 -10.45 2.60 11.80
N PRO A 120 -10.10 3.85 11.47
CA PRO A 120 -8.79 4.21 10.96
C PRO A 120 -7.66 3.79 11.91
N GLN A 121 -6.82 2.86 11.48
CA GLN A 121 -5.82 2.21 12.32
C GLN A 121 -4.77 3.18 12.87
N GLN A 122 -4.39 4.22 12.12
CA GLN A 122 -3.43 5.22 12.55
C GLN A 122 -3.88 5.99 13.80
N THR A 123 -5.19 6.06 14.05
CA THR A 123 -5.77 6.77 15.21
C THR A 123 -5.84 5.93 16.47
N LEU A 124 -5.54 4.62 16.40
CA LEU A 124 -5.63 3.70 17.52
C LEU A 124 -4.25 3.36 18.12
N ARG A 125 -4.23 3.22 19.45
CA ARG A 125 -3.11 2.65 20.18
C ARG A 125 -3.62 1.59 21.16
N PRO A 126 -2.97 0.42 21.27
CA PRO A 126 -3.33 -0.57 22.26
C PRO A 126 -3.00 -0.09 23.68
N ALA A 127 -3.80 -0.49 24.66
CA ALA A 127 -3.43 -0.40 26.05
C ALA A 127 -2.25 -1.33 26.36
N LYS A 128 -1.57 -1.10 27.47
CA LYS A 128 -0.64 -2.08 28.02
C LYS A 128 -1.38 -3.38 28.30
N CYS A 129 -0.72 -4.50 28.06
CA CYS A 129 -1.30 -5.80 28.34
C CYS A 129 -1.52 -6.01 29.85
N ASN A 130 -2.50 -6.85 30.16
CA ASN A 130 -2.73 -7.32 31.50
C ASN A 130 -1.68 -8.38 31.92
N GLU A 131 -1.79 -8.89 33.16
CA GLU A 131 -0.89 -9.94 33.69
C GLU A 131 -0.90 -11.25 32.86
N LYS A 132 -1.96 -11.47 32.07
CA LYS A 132 -2.08 -12.62 31.17
C LYS A 132 -1.47 -12.37 29.78
N GLY A 133 -0.95 -11.17 29.53
CA GLY A 133 -0.43 -10.78 28.23
C GLY A 133 -1.51 -10.41 27.22
N GLU A 134 -2.70 -9.99 27.65
CA GLU A 134 -3.83 -9.68 26.75
C GLU A 134 -4.10 -8.18 26.70
N ILE A 135 -4.46 -7.66 25.50
CA ILE A 135 -4.84 -6.27 25.30
C ILE A 135 -6.35 -6.14 25.48
N GLU A 136 -6.76 -5.50 26.57
CA GLU A 136 -8.18 -5.35 26.93
C GLU A 136 -8.84 -4.11 26.36
N LYS A 137 -8.05 -3.13 25.91
CA LYS A 137 -8.51 -1.81 25.51
C LYS A 137 -7.69 -1.23 24.39
N TYR A 138 -8.30 -0.29 23.67
CA TYR A 138 -7.66 0.57 22.69
C TYR A 138 -7.98 2.02 22.99
N TYR A 139 -7.03 2.90 22.73
CA TYR A 139 -7.15 4.33 22.90
C TYR A 139 -7.22 5.00 21.53
N TYR A 140 -8.18 5.89 21.36
CA TYR A 140 -8.35 6.70 20.17
C TYR A 140 -7.86 8.11 20.40
N CYS A 141 -7.04 8.59 19.48
CA CYS A 141 -6.68 10.00 19.34
C CYS A 141 -6.61 10.33 17.84
N PRO A 142 -7.21 11.43 17.37
CA PRO A 142 -7.15 11.81 15.96
C PRO A 142 -5.74 12.13 15.49
N ASP A 143 -4.90 12.69 16.36
CA ASP A 143 -3.51 13.06 16.09
C ASP A 143 -2.64 12.74 17.32
N TRP A 144 -1.88 11.65 17.20
CA TRP A 144 -0.99 11.19 18.27
C TRP A 144 0.30 11.98 18.37
N ALA A 145 0.79 12.54 17.26
CA ALA A 145 2.02 13.34 17.24
C ALA A 145 1.83 14.70 17.94
N ASN A 146 0.68 15.35 17.67
CA ASN A 146 0.37 16.67 18.19
C ASN A 146 -0.66 16.65 19.34
N MET A 147 -0.70 15.55 20.09
CA MET A 147 -1.64 15.41 21.20
C MET A 147 -1.39 16.49 22.25
N LYS A 148 -2.40 17.34 22.48
CA LYS A 148 -2.35 18.40 23.50
C LYS A 148 -2.22 17.80 24.89
N ARG A 149 -1.45 18.44 25.77
CA ARG A 149 -1.17 17.97 27.13
C ARG A 149 -2.42 17.64 27.96
N ASN A 150 -3.53 18.33 27.69
CA ASN A 150 -4.81 18.17 28.41
C ASN A 150 -5.80 17.29 27.64
N HIS A 151 -5.40 16.69 26.53
CA HIS A 151 -6.28 15.79 25.77
C HIS A 151 -6.22 14.38 26.38
N THR A 152 -7.37 13.85 26.74
CA THR A 152 -7.51 12.46 27.19
C THR A 152 -8.02 11.63 25.99
N PRO A 153 -7.26 10.63 25.52
CA PRO A 153 -7.73 9.74 24.47
C PRO A 153 -9.00 8.99 24.86
N ILE A 154 -9.87 8.74 23.91
CA ILE A 154 -11.12 8.01 24.14
C ILE A 154 -10.80 6.50 24.24
N GLU A 155 -11.32 5.87 25.28
CA GLU A 155 -11.14 4.44 25.52
C GLU A 155 -12.23 3.62 24.84
N PHE A 156 -11.82 2.56 24.15
CA PHE A 156 -12.68 1.51 23.59
C PHE A 156 -12.26 0.16 24.16
N ARG A 157 -13.22 -0.70 24.49
CA ARG A 157 -12.94 -2.07 24.89
C ARG A 157 -12.51 -2.92 23.69
N ALA A 158 -11.62 -3.87 23.92
CA ALA A 158 -11.30 -4.86 22.90
C ALA A 158 -12.45 -5.86 22.76
N PHE A 159 -12.61 -6.40 21.56
CA PHE A 159 -13.63 -7.41 21.25
C PHE A 159 -13.46 -8.64 22.15
N GLY A 160 -14.56 -9.05 22.79
CA GLY A 160 -14.61 -10.24 23.65
C GLY A 160 -14.30 -10.01 25.12
N TYR A 161 -13.78 -8.83 25.52
CA TYR A 161 -13.38 -8.58 26.92
C TYR A 161 -14.49 -8.06 27.82
N ASP A 162 -15.37 -7.23 27.27
CA ASP A 162 -16.46 -6.68 28.07
C ASP A 162 -17.79 -6.82 27.33
N GLN A 163 -18.63 -7.73 27.84
CA GLN A 163 -19.96 -7.94 27.25
C GLN A 163 -20.92 -6.81 27.56
N SER A 164 -20.64 -6.00 28.61
CA SER A 164 -21.49 -4.87 29.00
C SER A 164 -21.25 -3.63 28.15
N ALA A 165 -20.09 -3.51 27.49
CA ALA A 165 -19.78 -2.40 26.62
C ALA A 165 -20.68 -2.42 25.36
N ASN A 166 -21.21 -1.25 24.98
CA ASN A 166 -22.03 -1.09 23.79
C ASN A 166 -21.19 -1.10 22.51
N GLU A 167 -19.94 -0.67 22.61
CA GLU A 167 -18.99 -0.53 21.49
C GLU A 167 -17.67 -1.21 21.84
N CYS A 168 -17.05 -1.80 20.86
CA CYS A 168 -15.72 -2.39 21.01
C CYS A 168 -14.92 -2.33 19.70
N ILE A 169 -13.61 -2.47 19.81
CA ILE A 169 -12.68 -2.55 18.68
C ILE A 169 -12.28 -4.00 18.46
N LEU A 170 -12.49 -4.49 17.25
CA LEU A 170 -11.96 -5.76 16.75
C LEU A 170 -10.74 -5.47 15.89
N THR A 171 -9.54 -5.74 16.39
CA THR A 171 -8.29 -5.57 15.63
C THR A 171 -7.92 -6.83 14.90
N ILE A 172 -7.55 -6.68 13.64
CA ILE A 172 -7.06 -7.71 12.74
C ILE A 172 -5.56 -7.49 12.59
N LYS A 173 -4.77 -8.45 13.02
CA LYS A 173 -3.31 -8.40 12.85
C LYS A 173 -2.73 -9.79 12.61
N PRO A 174 -1.76 -9.95 11.70
CA PRO A 174 -1.01 -11.17 11.56
C PRO A 174 -0.08 -11.36 12.79
N TYR A 175 0.28 -12.61 13.06
CA TYR A 175 1.34 -12.90 14.00
C TYR A 175 2.69 -12.43 13.44
N SER A 176 3.46 -11.76 14.27
CA SER A 176 4.84 -11.39 13.94
C SER A 176 5.74 -11.58 15.14
N THR A 177 6.84 -12.31 14.95
CA THR A 177 7.83 -12.57 15.99
C THR A 177 8.44 -11.25 16.47
N GLY A 178 8.53 -11.07 17.80
CA GLY A 178 9.10 -9.87 18.41
C GLY A 178 8.18 -8.65 18.41
N SER A 179 6.98 -8.76 17.86
CA SER A 179 6.01 -7.66 17.79
C SER A 179 4.67 -8.06 18.40
N PHE A 180 4.48 -7.71 19.68
CA PHE A 180 3.28 -8.10 20.42
C PHE A 180 2.13 -7.11 20.22
N TYR A 181 2.38 -5.81 20.41
CA TYR A 181 1.36 -4.77 20.35
C TYR A 181 0.94 -4.39 18.94
N PHE A 182 1.92 -4.31 18.05
CA PHE A 182 1.74 -3.89 16.66
C PHE A 182 2.24 -4.97 15.72
N ALA A 183 1.57 -5.14 14.60
CA ALA A 183 2.09 -5.96 13.51
C ALA A 183 2.89 -5.07 12.55
N PRO A 184 4.16 -5.37 12.26
CA PRO A 184 4.89 -4.67 11.23
C PRO A 184 4.26 -4.95 9.87
N VAL A 185 4.45 -4.05 8.93
CA VAL A 185 4.03 -4.26 7.55
C VAL A 185 4.82 -5.39 6.89
N ASP A 186 4.18 -6.15 6.02
CA ASP A 186 4.82 -7.29 5.36
C ASP A 186 5.98 -6.89 4.43
N TYR A 187 6.01 -5.62 4.01
CA TYR A 187 7.07 -5.01 3.20
C TYR A 187 8.08 -4.19 4.01
N GLN A 188 8.18 -4.41 5.32
CA GLN A 188 9.05 -3.65 6.24
C GLN A 188 10.49 -3.51 5.73
N GLY A 189 11.05 -4.57 5.14
CA GLY A 189 12.40 -4.54 4.57
C GLY A 189 12.58 -3.61 3.36
N GLY A 190 11.48 -3.16 2.74
CA GLY A 190 11.49 -2.24 1.60
C GLY A 190 11.31 -0.78 1.95
N THR A 191 11.00 -0.45 3.20
CA THR A 191 10.68 0.94 3.60
C THR A 191 11.85 1.90 3.38
N GLN A 192 13.09 1.45 3.54
CA GLN A 192 14.27 2.27 3.25
C GLN A 192 14.41 2.60 1.77
N TYR A 193 14.10 1.64 0.89
CA TYR A 193 14.14 1.86 -0.55
C TYR A 193 12.99 2.76 -1.02
N ALA A 194 11.82 2.68 -0.37
CA ALA A 194 10.74 3.63 -0.61
C ALA A 194 11.13 5.06 -0.20
N ASN A 195 11.83 5.23 0.92
CA ASN A 195 12.38 6.52 1.33
C ASN A 195 13.47 7.00 0.37
N LEU A 196 14.37 6.11 -0.06
CA LEU A 196 15.40 6.43 -1.05
C LEU A 196 14.80 6.90 -2.38
N GLU A 197 13.74 6.24 -2.87
CA GLU A 197 13.01 6.66 -4.08
C GLU A 197 12.43 8.07 -3.93
N ALA A 198 11.84 8.40 -2.77
CA ALA A 198 11.35 9.74 -2.46
C ALA A 198 12.47 10.78 -2.44
N GLU A 199 13.60 10.47 -1.81
CA GLU A 199 14.77 11.38 -1.73
C GLU A 199 15.41 11.60 -3.10
N ILE A 200 15.49 10.58 -3.97
CA ILE A 200 15.94 10.74 -5.35
C ILE A 200 15.03 11.73 -6.10
N SER A 201 13.72 11.60 -5.94
CA SER A 201 12.75 12.53 -6.54
C SER A 201 12.93 13.95 -6.03
N ASN A 202 13.09 14.15 -4.72
CA ASN A 202 13.36 15.43 -4.09
C ASN A 202 14.68 16.05 -4.60
N PHE A 203 15.73 15.25 -4.73
CA PHE A 203 16.99 15.67 -5.27
C PHE A 203 16.88 16.19 -6.71
N HIS A 204 16.18 15.44 -7.57
CA HIS A 204 15.96 15.87 -8.96
C HIS A 204 15.15 17.16 -9.06
N ILE A 205 14.06 17.28 -8.27
CA ILE A 205 13.26 18.51 -8.20
C ILE A 205 14.11 19.68 -7.74
N ASN A 206 14.88 19.51 -6.67
CA ASN A 206 15.76 20.56 -6.16
C ASN A 206 16.83 20.96 -7.18
N ASN A 207 17.39 20.00 -7.90
CA ASN A 207 18.37 20.31 -8.97
C ASN A 207 17.73 21.08 -10.14
N ILE A 208 16.53 20.72 -10.54
CA ILE A 208 15.78 21.44 -11.58
C ILE A 208 15.42 22.85 -11.12
N MET A 209 14.89 23.00 -9.91
CA MET A 209 14.47 24.29 -9.36
C MET A 209 15.64 25.24 -9.03
N ASN A 210 16.78 24.68 -8.60
CA ASN A 210 17.92 25.48 -8.19
C ASN A 210 19.02 25.61 -9.27
N GLY A 211 18.80 24.98 -10.44
CA GLY A 211 19.84 24.84 -11.47
C GLY A 211 20.92 23.82 -11.05
N LEU A 212 21.43 23.07 -12.01
CA LEU A 212 22.38 21.94 -11.81
C LEU A 212 23.76 22.33 -11.23
N ALA A 213 24.02 23.61 -11.06
CA ALA A 213 25.16 24.24 -10.37
C ALA A 213 24.95 25.75 -10.37
N PRO A 214 25.68 26.55 -9.60
CA PRO A 214 25.71 27.98 -9.85
C PRO A 214 26.12 28.17 -11.31
N SER A 215 25.18 28.60 -12.15
CA SER A 215 25.37 28.63 -13.60
C SER A 215 26.39 29.69 -14.00
N MET A 216 26.74 30.58 -13.07
CA MET A 216 27.69 31.66 -13.32
C MET A 216 28.28 32.20 -12.03
N LEU A 217 29.61 32.31 -12.01
CA LEU A 217 30.36 33.10 -11.02
C LEU A 217 30.69 34.45 -11.65
N ILE A 218 30.21 35.52 -11.02
CA ILE A 218 30.53 36.89 -11.43
C ILE A 218 31.52 37.47 -10.46
N ASN A 219 32.77 37.63 -10.90
CA ASN A 219 33.81 38.28 -10.13
C ASN A 219 33.92 39.76 -10.51
N PHE A 220 33.64 40.64 -9.55
CA PHE A 220 33.94 42.06 -9.67
C PHE A 220 35.30 42.34 -9.05
N ASN A 221 36.31 42.67 -9.87
CA ASN A 221 37.72 42.85 -9.45
C ASN A 221 38.10 44.36 -9.35
N ASN A 222 37.13 45.23 -9.11
CA ASN A 222 37.30 46.69 -9.09
C ASN A 222 37.31 47.29 -7.67
N GLY A 223 37.67 46.48 -6.67
CA GLY A 223 37.56 46.87 -5.28
C GLY A 223 36.17 46.61 -4.66
N GLN A 224 36.08 46.88 -3.37
CA GLN A 224 34.84 46.70 -2.61
C GLN A 224 33.98 47.97 -2.65
N PRO A 225 32.88 48.04 -3.41
CA PRO A 225 32.04 49.21 -3.42
C PRO A 225 31.21 49.32 -2.13
N PRO A 226 30.67 50.54 -1.83
CA PRO A 226 29.73 50.72 -0.73
C PRO A 226 28.55 49.77 -0.78
N ALA A 227 27.95 49.46 0.39
CA ALA A 227 26.84 48.48 0.49
C ALA A 227 25.65 48.80 -0.42
N GLU A 228 25.26 50.09 -0.52
CA GLU A 228 24.16 50.55 -1.37
C GLU A 228 24.39 50.25 -2.88
N VAL A 229 25.66 50.28 -3.31
CA VAL A 229 26.02 49.95 -4.71
C VAL A 229 25.98 48.45 -4.93
N LYS A 230 26.43 47.65 -3.93
CA LYS A 230 26.30 46.18 -3.96
C LYS A 230 24.84 45.74 -4.11
N ASP A 231 23.98 46.29 -3.25
CA ASP A 231 22.54 45.97 -3.25
C ASP A 231 21.87 46.33 -4.59
N THR A 232 22.25 47.49 -5.16
CA THR A 232 21.71 47.93 -6.44
C THR A 232 22.12 47.00 -7.58
N VAL A 233 23.42 46.62 -7.63
CA VAL A 233 23.92 45.74 -8.70
C VAL A 233 23.34 44.32 -8.55
N GLU A 234 23.26 43.81 -7.31
CA GLU A 234 22.62 42.52 -7.06
C GLU A 234 21.13 42.50 -7.47
N ALA A 235 20.39 43.58 -7.16
CA ALA A 235 18.99 43.73 -7.56
C ALA A 235 18.82 43.76 -9.09
N GLN A 236 19.71 44.50 -9.78
CA GLN A 236 19.67 44.57 -11.27
C GLN A 236 20.03 43.23 -11.91
N ILE A 237 20.99 42.47 -11.36
CA ILE A 237 21.35 41.13 -11.83
C ILE A 237 20.20 40.18 -11.59
N LYS A 238 19.59 40.17 -10.40
CA LYS A 238 18.39 39.38 -10.08
C LYS A 238 17.23 39.72 -11.01
N GLN A 239 16.99 40.99 -11.29
CA GLN A 239 15.91 41.43 -12.19
C GLN A 239 16.15 41.00 -13.64
N LYS A 240 17.39 41.09 -14.11
CA LYS A 240 17.73 40.83 -15.51
C LYS A 240 17.85 39.34 -15.84
N PHE A 241 18.24 38.53 -14.87
CA PHE A 241 18.53 37.08 -15.02
C PHE A 241 17.64 36.19 -14.18
N GLY A 242 16.78 36.72 -13.31
CA GLY A 242 15.92 36.03 -12.37
C GLY A 242 14.51 35.70 -12.86
N GLY A 243 14.30 35.54 -14.17
CA GLY A 243 13.02 35.07 -14.71
C GLY A 243 12.76 33.59 -14.38
N SER A 244 11.51 33.18 -14.25
CA SER A 244 11.08 31.82 -13.85
C SER A 244 11.61 30.68 -14.74
N SER A 245 12.16 31.00 -15.91
CA SER A 245 12.81 30.04 -16.82
C SER A 245 14.34 30.07 -16.77
N ASN A 246 14.96 31.00 -16.00
CA ASN A 246 16.41 31.17 -15.90
C ASN A 246 16.87 31.21 -14.44
N ALA A 247 16.40 30.30 -13.60
CA ALA A 247 16.74 30.20 -12.19
C ALA A 247 18.17 29.62 -11.95
N GLY A 248 19.16 30.11 -12.72
CA GLY A 248 20.56 29.88 -12.40
C GLY A 248 20.95 30.69 -11.18
N ARG A 249 21.49 30.05 -10.14
CA ARG A 249 22.06 30.77 -8.98
C ARG A 249 23.34 31.45 -9.42
N PHE A 250 23.38 32.79 -9.27
CA PHE A 250 24.59 33.56 -9.44
C PHE A 250 25.34 33.61 -8.10
N ILE A 251 26.62 33.41 -8.16
CA ILE A 251 27.53 33.74 -7.03
C ILE A 251 28.23 35.03 -7.45
N ILE A 252 28.08 36.07 -6.64
CA ILE A 252 28.75 37.35 -6.84
C ILE A 252 29.85 37.46 -5.84
N SER A 253 31.07 37.66 -6.32
CA SER A 253 32.26 37.90 -5.50
C SER A 253 32.78 39.29 -5.80
N TRP A 254 33.05 40.09 -4.76
CA TRP A 254 33.66 41.41 -4.82
C TRP A 254 35.10 41.31 -4.32
N ASN A 255 36.05 41.55 -5.18
CA ASN A 255 37.46 41.36 -4.91
C ASN A 255 38.26 42.66 -5.14
N ASP A 256 39.34 42.85 -4.37
CA ASP A 256 40.18 44.03 -4.49
C ASP A 256 41.09 44.01 -5.72
N GLY A 257 41.25 42.89 -6.37
CA GLY A 257 42.02 42.69 -7.57
C GLY A 257 41.83 41.31 -8.19
N LYS A 258 42.38 41.13 -9.38
CA LYS A 258 42.23 39.87 -10.12
C LYS A 258 42.90 38.68 -9.42
N ASP A 259 43.96 38.95 -8.65
CA ASP A 259 44.72 37.92 -7.94
C ASP A 259 44.00 37.40 -6.68
N SER A 260 43.00 38.16 -6.20
CA SER A 260 42.12 37.79 -5.06
C SER A 260 40.77 37.33 -5.49
N SER A 261 40.51 37.07 -6.81
CA SER A 261 39.22 36.59 -7.30
C SER A 261 38.89 35.20 -6.76
N ALA A 262 37.62 35.03 -6.39
CA ALA A 262 37.14 33.72 -5.96
C ALA A 262 37.18 32.74 -7.15
N ASP A 263 37.80 31.60 -6.93
CA ASP A 263 37.77 30.46 -7.86
C ASP A 263 36.86 29.38 -7.29
N ILE A 264 35.89 28.98 -8.08
CA ILE A 264 34.99 27.90 -7.71
C ILE A 264 35.30 26.69 -8.60
N THR A 265 35.95 25.73 -8.00
CA THR A 265 36.15 24.42 -8.64
C THR A 265 34.91 23.60 -8.38
N PRO A 266 34.02 23.38 -9.38
CA PRO A 266 32.85 22.50 -9.17
C PRO A 266 33.35 21.07 -8.96
N VAL A 267 33.05 20.52 -7.81
CA VAL A 267 33.22 19.06 -7.58
C VAL A 267 32.13 18.37 -8.39
N GLN A 268 32.39 18.10 -9.66
CA GLN A 268 31.52 17.27 -10.47
C GLN A 268 31.73 15.83 -10.03
N LEU A 269 30.71 15.22 -9.47
CA LEU A 269 30.64 13.77 -9.38
C LEU A 269 30.61 13.24 -10.82
N SER A 270 31.76 12.75 -11.29
CA SER A 270 31.81 12.07 -12.56
C SER A 270 30.81 10.92 -12.54
N ASP A 271 29.84 10.92 -13.47
CA ASP A 271 28.85 9.86 -13.61
C ASP A 271 27.61 9.92 -12.66
N ALA A 272 27.33 11.07 -12.07
CA ALA A 272 26.16 11.24 -11.17
C ALA A 272 24.84 10.80 -11.82
N HIS A 273 24.65 11.06 -13.10
CA HIS A 273 23.44 10.68 -13.82
C HIS A 273 23.22 9.16 -13.84
N ASN A 274 24.27 8.39 -14.15
CA ASN A 274 24.19 6.91 -14.19
C ASN A 274 24.00 6.34 -12.78
N GLN A 275 24.61 6.95 -11.76
CA GLN A 275 24.43 6.53 -10.36
C GLN A 275 22.98 6.72 -9.91
N TYR A 276 22.36 7.86 -10.19
CA TYR A 276 20.97 8.09 -9.82
C TYR A 276 20.00 7.20 -10.60
N GLN A 277 20.24 6.95 -11.88
CA GLN A 277 19.45 6.01 -12.67
C GLN A 277 19.56 4.59 -12.09
N PHE A 278 20.75 4.15 -11.73
CA PHE A 278 20.98 2.86 -11.09
C PHE A 278 20.23 2.75 -9.75
N LEU A 279 20.36 3.75 -8.87
CA LEU A 279 19.68 3.77 -7.57
C LEU A 279 18.17 3.77 -7.71
N SER A 280 17.63 4.48 -8.69
CA SER A 280 16.18 4.48 -8.98
C SER A 280 15.68 3.11 -9.41
N GLN A 281 16.40 2.45 -10.32
CA GLN A 281 16.07 1.09 -10.76
C GLN A 281 16.21 0.06 -9.64
N GLU A 282 17.29 0.14 -8.86
CA GLU A 282 17.50 -0.73 -7.71
C GLU A 282 16.39 -0.55 -6.67
N SER A 283 16.00 0.69 -6.35
CA SER A 283 14.92 0.99 -5.40
C SER A 283 13.61 0.35 -5.85
N MET A 284 13.22 0.52 -7.11
CA MET A 284 12.03 -0.10 -7.67
C MET A 284 12.05 -1.63 -7.51
N GLN A 285 13.16 -2.29 -7.87
CA GLN A 285 13.29 -3.74 -7.75
C GLN A 285 13.21 -4.22 -6.31
N LYS A 286 13.89 -3.54 -5.36
CA LYS A 286 13.90 -3.90 -3.94
C LYS A 286 12.54 -3.70 -3.29
N ILE A 287 11.81 -2.63 -3.65
CA ILE A 287 10.44 -2.41 -3.20
C ILE A 287 9.53 -3.55 -3.69
N MET A 288 9.60 -3.91 -4.97
CA MET A 288 8.81 -5.03 -5.51
C MET A 288 9.12 -6.36 -4.82
N VAL A 289 10.40 -6.65 -4.57
CA VAL A 289 10.81 -7.85 -3.82
C VAL A 289 10.25 -7.84 -2.40
N ALA A 290 10.28 -6.69 -1.71
CA ALA A 290 9.73 -6.55 -0.37
C ALA A 290 8.22 -6.81 -0.34
N HIS A 291 7.49 -6.38 -1.37
CA HIS A 291 6.07 -6.68 -1.55
C HIS A 291 5.78 -8.08 -2.12
N ARG A 292 6.82 -8.84 -2.46
CA ARG A 292 6.72 -10.17 -3.09
C ARG A 292 6.02 -10.16 -4.44
N ILE A 293 6.16 -9.06 -5.18
CA ILE A 293 5.61 -8.89 -6.52
C ILE A 293 6.62 -9.44 -7.52
N VAL A 294 6.25 -10.53 -8.21
CA VAL A 294 7.12 -11.23 -9.14
C VAL A 294 7.15 -10.62 -10.54
N SER A 295 6.14 -9.82 -10.89
CA SER A 295 6.06 -9.13 -12.18
C SER A 295 5.31 -7.80 -12.05
N PRO A 296 5.85 -6.67 -12.57
CA PRO A 296 5.16 -5.38 -12.60
C PRO A 296 3.83 -5.42 -13.36
N LEU A 297 3.68 -6.34 -14.32
CA LEU A 297 2.45 -6.54 -15.08
C LEU A 297 1.26 -6.93 -14.18
N LEU A 298 1.48 -7.57 -13.03
CA LEU A 298 0.43 -7.86 -12.05
C LEU A 298 -0.22 -6.59 -11.48
N LEU A 299 0.50 -5.47 -11.55
CA LEU A 299 0.05 -4.14 -11.11
C LEU A 299 -0.38 -3.26 -12.29
N GLY A 300 -0.44 -3.81 -13.51
CA GLY A 300 -0.74 -3.05 -14.72
C GLY A 300 0.42 -2.16 -15.20
N ILE A 301 1.63 -2.35 -14.71
CA ILE A 301 2.82 -1.60 -15.09
C ILE A 301 3.61 -2.41 -16.12
N LYS A 302 3.80 -1.82 -17.31
CA LYS A 302 4.64 -2.41 -18.35
C LYS A 302 6.10 -2.00 -18.13
N ASP A 303 6.97 -2.98 -17.92
CA ASP A 303 8.41 -2.76 -17.90
C ASP A 303 8.97 -2.83 -19.32
N ASN A 304 9.87 -1.90 -19.68
CA ASN A 304 10.54 -1.87 -20.98
C ASN A 304 11.75 -2.82 -21.05
N THR A 305 12.06 -3.57 -20.02
CA THR A 305 13.23 -4.45 -19.92
C THR A 305 13.06 -5.79 -20.65
N GLY A 306 12.17 -5.85 -21.67
CA GLY A 306 12.18 -6.93 -22.64
C GLY A 306 11.71 -8.30 -22.14
N PHE A 307 10.98 -8.36 -21.06
CA PHE A 307 10.22 -9.55 -20.71
C PHE A 307 9.17 -9.76 -21.80
N GLY A 308 9.51 -10.59 -22.75
CA GLY A 308 8.56 -11.11 -23.71
C GLY A 308 7.39 -11.64 -22.91
N SER A 309 6.20 -11.06 -23.15
CA SER A 309 4.98 -11.45 -22.47
C SER A 309 4.65 -12.90 -22.82
N ASN A 310 5.28 -13.84 -22.09
CA ASN A 310 4.82 -15.21 -22.10
C ASN A 310 3.56 -15.23 -21.21
N ALA A 311 2.40 -15.39 -21.83
CA ALA A 311 1.11 -15.44 -21.12
C ALA A 311 1.12 -16.51 -20.02
N ASP A 312 1.85 -17.61 -20.21
CA ASP A 312 2.00 -18.70 -19.25
C ASP A 312 2.83 -18.29 -18.03
N GLU A 313 3.86 -17.47 -18.22
CA GLU A 313 4.65 -16.93 -17.11
C GLU A 313 3.82 -15.96 -16.25
N LEU A 314 3.07 -15.06 -16.89
CA LEU A 314 2.16 -14.14 -16.20
C LEU A 314 1.07 -14.91 -15.45
N LYS A 315 0.52 -15.96 -16.04
CA LYS A 315 -0.45 -16.85 -15.40
C LYS A 315 0.13 -17.48 -14.14
N SER A 316 1.32 -18.08 -14.26
CA SER A 316 2.00 -18.73 -13.12
C SER A 316 2.35 -17.73 -12.02
N ALA A 317 2.84 -16.54 -12.40
CA ALA A 317 3.15 -15.45 -11.48
C ALA A 317 1.90 -14.95 -10.74
N SER A 318 0.77 -14.82 -11.45
CA SER A 318 -0.51 -14.39 -10.87
C SER A 318 -1.03 -15.39 -9.84
N ILE A 319 -0.98 -16.69 -10.15
CA ILE A 319 -1.43 -17.74 -9.22
C ILE A 319 -0.52 -17.83 -8.00
N LEU A 320 0.81 -17.72 -8.19
CA LEU A 320 1.74 -17.70 -7.07
C LEU A 320 1.50 -16.50 -6.16
N PHE A 321 1.32 -15.31 -6.73
CA PHE A 321 1.03 -14.08 -5.99
C PHE A 321 -0.29 -14.18 -5.20
N ASP A 322 -1.34 -14.72 -5.82
CA ASP A 322 -2.63 -14.95 -5.17
C ASP A 322 -2.46 -15.85 -3.94
N ASN A 323 -1.82 -17.01 -4.10
CA ASN A 323 -1.67 -17.99 -3.02
C ASN A 323 -0.76 -17.50 -1.88
N VAL A 324 0.34 -16.81 -2.21
CA VAL A 324 1.40 -16.47 -1.22
C VAL A 324 1.15 -15.10 -0.58
N VAL A 325 0.53 -14.15 -1.29
CA VAL A 325 0.33 -12.79 -0.81
C VAL A 325 -1.15 -12.49 -0.54
N VAL A 326 -2.01 -12.69 -1.53
CA VAL A 326 -3.40 -12.22 -1.46
C VAL A 326 -4.24 -13.04 -0.46
N ARG A 327 -4.26 -14.36 -0.61
CA ARG A 327 -5.07 -15.25 0.24
C ARG A 327 -4.76 -15.18 1.73
N PRO A 328 -3.51 -15.04 2.19
CA PRO A 328 -3.24 -14.82 3.61
C PRO A 328 -3.93 -13.58 4.18
N PHE A 329 -3.95 -12.46 3.45
CA PHE A 329 -4.67 -11.26 3.87
C PHE A 329 -6.19 -11.46 3.85
N GLN A 330 -6.72 -12.09 2.80
CA GLN A 330 -8.14 -12.42 2.70
C GLN A 330 -8.60 -13.29 3.89
N ARG A 331 -7.79 -14.29 4.28
CA ARG A 331 -8.10 -15.15 5.43
C ARG A 331 -8.21 -14.35 6.72
N LEU A 332 -7.29 -13.41 6.99
CA LEU A 332 -7.37 -12.57 8.19
C LEU A 332 -8.68 -11.77 8.25
N ILE A 333 -9.13 -11.23 7.11
CA ILE A 333 -10.39 -10.48 7.03
C ILE A 333 -11.60 -11.42 7.21
N ILE A 334 -11.59 -12.57 6.54
CA ILE A 334 -12.64 -13.59 6.66
C ILE A 334 -12.77 -14.06 8.11
N ASP A 335 -11.66 -14.36 8.77
CA ASP A 335 -11.67 -14.81 10.17
C ASP A 335 -12.27 -13.75 11.10
N ALA A 336 -11.97 -12.47 10.88
CA ALA A 336 -12.54 -11.37 11.65
C ALA A 336 -14.05 -11.22 11.44
N VAL A 337 -14.49 -11.25 10.18
CA VAL A 337 -15.92 -11.19 9.82
C VAL A 337 -16.67 -12.38 10.39
N THR A 338 -16.09 -13.59 10.27
CA THR A 338 -16.67 -14.83 10.80
C THR A 338 -16.83 -14.78 12.32
N LYS A 339 -15.86 -14.22 13.06
CA LYS A 339 -15.98 -14.04 14.53
C LYS A 339 -17.21 -13.21 14.91
N VAL A 340 -17.46 -12.11 14.17
CA VAL A 340 -18.62 -11.24 14.43
C VAL A 340 -19.93 -11.94 14.06
N LEU A 341 -19.98 -12.65 12.94
CA LEU A 341 -21.16 -13.40 12.52
C LEU A 341 -21.47 -14.54 13.48
N ASN A 342 -20.46 -15.28 13.93
CA ASN A 342 -20.62 -16.36 14.93
C ASN A 342 -21.15 -15.82 16.25
N PHE A 343 -20.68 -14.64 16.71
CA PHE A 343 -21.26 -13.98 17.88
C PHE A 343 -22.75 -13.71 17.71
N ASN A 344 -23.17 -13.31 16.52
CA ASN A 344 -24.58 -13.09 16.18
C ASN A 344 -25.37 -14.40 15.95
N GLY A 345 -24.72 -15.56 16.03
CA GLY A 345 -25.34 -16.87 15.83
C GLY A 345 -25.46 -17.31 14.35
N TYR A 346 -24.70 -16.70 13.45
CA TYR A 346 -24.67 -17.04 12.04
C TYR A 346 -23.36 -17.72 11.65
N ASN A 347 -23.44 -18.85 10.97
CA ASN A 347 -22.29 -19.56 10.42
C ASN A 347 -22.40 -19.56 8.89
N LEU A 348 -21.54 -18.78 8.23
CA LEU A 348 -21.51 -18.59 6.79
C LEU A 348 -20.14 -18.94 6.24
N ASN A 349 -20.09 -19.60 5.12
CA ASN A 349 -18.85 -19.81 4.37
C ASN A 349 -18.58 -18.60 3.48
N LEU A 350 -17.52 -17.85 3.82
CA LEU A 350 -17.16 -16.59 3.17
C LEU A 350 -15.95 -16.80 2.25
N TYR A 351 -15.94 -16.06 1.14
CA TYR A 351 -14.80 -15.99 0.22
C TYR A 351 -14.77 -14.65 -0.49
N PHE A 352 -13.58 -14.25 -0.95
CA PHE A 352 -13.43 -13.08 -1.81
C PHE A 352 -13.54 -13.49 -3.27
N LYS A 353 -14.35 -12.77 -4.05
CA LYS A 353 -14.42 -12.94 -5.50
C LYS A 353 -13.16 -12.41 -6.15
N THR A 354 -12.44 -13.26 -6.86
CA THR A 354 -11.18 -12.90 -7.48
C THR A 354 -11.33 -11.91 -8.65
N LEU A 355 -10.29 -11.09 -8.88
CA LEU A 355 -10.13 -10.29 -10.10
C LEU A 355 -9.45 -11.10 -11.22
N GLN A 356 -8.83 -12.23 -10.89
CA GLN A 356 -8.10 -13.01 -11.89
C GLN A 356 -9.04 -13.53 -12.97
N PRO A 357 -8.59 -13.58 -14.23
CA PRO A 357 -9.30 -14.31 -15.27
C PRO A 357 -9.47 -15.78 -14.88
N LEU A 358 -10.62 -16.37 -15.18
CA LEU A 358 -10.90 -17.77 -14.85
C LEU A 358 -9.88 -18.75 -15.46
N GLU A 359 -9.30 -18.39 -16.61
CA GLU A 359 -8.23 -19.13 -17.27
C GLU A 359 -6.97 -19.27 -16.42
N PHE A 360 -6.74 -18.33 -15.46
CA PHE A 360 -5.56 -18.33 -14.59
C PHE A 360 -5.75 -19.15 -13.31
N THR A 361 -6.93 -19.66 -13.05
CA THR A 361 -7.20 -20.44 -11.84
C THR A 361 -6.87 -21.93 -11.97
N ASP A 362 -6.54 -22.39 -13.19
CA ASP A 362 -6.23 -23.79 -13.47
C ASP A 362 -4.78 -23.98 -13.94
N LEU A 363 -3.91 -24.47 -13.04
CA LEU A 363 -2.51 -24.83 -13.35
C LEU A 363 -2.34 -26.26 -13.84
N SER A 364 -3.30 -27.15 -13.57
CA SER A 364 -3.09 -28.58 -13.73
C SER A 364 -3.51 -29.12 -15.09
N GLY A 365 -4.16 -28.30 -15.94
CA GLY A 365 -4.77 -28.75 -17.18
C GLY A 365 -5.91 -29.75 -16.97
N ASN A 366 -6.23 -30.07 -15.71
CA ASN A 366 -7.41 -30.85 -15.37
C ASN A 366 -8.62 -29.91 -15.31
N VAL A 367 -9.69 -30.32 -15.91
CA VAL A 367 -10.97 -29.60 -15.82
C VAL A 367 -11.42 -29.69 -14.37
N ILE A 368 -11.17 -28.62 -13.59
CA ILE A 368 -11.77 -28.48 -12.27
C ILE A 368 -13.28 -28.45 -12.49
N ASP A 369 -14.04 -29.20 -11.71
CA ASP A 369 -15.47 -29.17 -11.82
C ASP A 369 -16.03 -27.78 -11.46
N ASP A 370 -17.17 -27.43 -12.04
CA ASP A 370 -17.74 -26.10 -11.89
C ASP A 370 -18.09 -25.78 -10.43
N GLU A 371 -18.34 -26.77 -9.56
CA GLU A 371 -18.62 -26.61 -8.14
C GLU A 371 -17.35 -26.22 -7.36
N THR A 372 -16.25 -26.94 -7.55
CA THR A 372 -14.96 -26.62 -6.91
C THR A 372 -14.44 -25.24 -7.36
N ARG A 373 -14.64 -24.92 -8.65
CA ARG A 373 -14.25 -23.61 -9.20
C ARG A 373 -15.11 -22.48 -8.64
N GLU A 374 -16.42 -22.71 -8.44
CA GLU A 374 -17.31 -21.74 -7.79
C GLU A 374 -16.98 -21.60 -6.31
N GLU A 375 -16.62 -22.67 -5.61
CA GLU A 375 -16.21 -22.62 -4.21
C GLU A 375 -14.89 -21.87 -4.01
N GLU A 376 -13.91 -22.08 -4.87
CA GLU A 376 -12.59 -21.43 -4.74
C GLU A 376 -12.55 -19.99 -5.27
N THR A 377 -13.28 -19.69 -6.33
CA THR A 377 -13.22 -18.39 -7.00
C THR A 377 -14.48 -17.55 -6.80
N GLY A 378 -15.57 -18.17 -6.38
CA GLY A 378 -16.87 -17.54 -6.27
C GLY A 378 -17.53 -17.21 -7.61
N VAL A 379 -16.99 -17.69 -8.71
CA VAL A 379 -17.51 -17.44 -10.06
C VAL A 379 -18.21 -18.68 -10.59
N SER A 380 -19.54 -18.61 -10.69
CA SER A 380 -20.35 -19.67 -11.32
C SER A 380 -20.25 -19.59 -12.85
N LEU A 381 -19.84 -20.69 -13.47
CA LEU A 381 -19.85 -20.86 -14.93
C LEU A 381 -21.21 -21.38 -15.46
N ALA A 382 -22.18 -21.64 -14.58
CA ALA A 382 -23.47 -22.21 -14.95
C ALA A 382 -24.26 -21.40 -15.99
N SER A 383 -23.90 -20.12 -16.19
CA SER A 383 -24.51 -19.25 -17.21
C SER A 383 -23.90 -19.38 -18.61
N GLN A 384 -22.80 -20.12 -18.78
CA GLN A 384 -22.12 -20.24 -20.08
C GLN A 384 -22.21 -21.65 -20.72
N LYS A 385 -22.77 -22.62 -20.04
CA LYS A 385 -23.11 -23.89 -20.71
C LYS A 385 -24.29 -23.67 -21.66
N LYS A 386 -24.08 -23.06 -22.83
CA LYS A 386 -24.86 -23.41 -24.00
C LYS A 386 -24.62 -24.91 -24.19
N LYS A 387 -25.66 -25.71 -24.00
CA LYS A 387 -25.66 -27.12 -24.44
C LYS A 387 -25.10 -27.13 -25.87
N ILE A 388 -23.88 -27.60 -26.05
CA ILE A 388 -23.42 -28.04 -27.35
C ILE A 388 -24.20 -29.32 -27.57
N GLU A 389 -25.34 -29.22 -28.25
CA GLU A 389 -25.99 -30.41 -28.78
C GLU A 389 -25.04 -30.97 -29.84
N LEU A 390 -24.49 -32.12 -29.51
CA LEU A 390 -23.75 -32.91 -30.51
C LEU A 390 -24.75 -33.28 -31.60
N VAL A 391 -24.58 -32.60 -32.72
CA VAL A 391 -25.38 -32.90 -33.90
C VAL A 391 -24.76 -34.14 -34.52
N GLU A 392 -25.44 -35.27 -34.41
CA GLU A 392 -25.02 -36.50 -35.08
C GLU A 392 -25.39 -36.46 -36.58
N PRO A 393 -24.55 -37.06 -37.46
CA PRO A 393 -24.90 -37.19 -38.88
C PRO A 393 -26.15 -38.03 -39.07
N ASN A 394 -27.02 -37.60 -39.95
CA ASN A 394 -28.21 -38.41 -40.31
C ASN A 394 -27.75 -39.66 -41.09
N ALA A 395 -28.52 -40.75 -40.98
CA ALA A 395 -28.21 -41.96 -41.68
C ALA A 395 -28.20 -41.74 -43.21
N GLY A 396 -27.02 -41.92 -43.86
CA GLY A 396 -26.83 -41.67 -45.27
C GLY A 396 -26.40 -40.27 -45.69
N GLU A 397 -26.16 -39.34 -44.74
CA GLU A 397 -25.70 -38.00 -45.00
C GLU A 397 -24.20 -38.01 -45.36
N SER A 398 -23.80 -37.32 -46.44
CA SER A 398 -22.40 -37.21 -46.80
C SER A 398 -21.65 -36.28 -45.79
N GLN A 399 -20.35 -36.49 -45.64
CA GLN A 399 -19.52 -35.68 -44.76
C GLN A 399 -19.55 -34.20 -45.14
N SER A 400 -19.71 -33.88 -46.43
CA SER A 400 -19.84 -32.49 -46.93
C SER A 400 -21.16 -31.85 -46.49
N ASP A 401 -22.28 -32.59 -46.57
CA ASP A 401 -23.61 -32.05 -46.17
C ASP A 401 -23.73 -31.89 -44.66
N PHE A 402 -23.13 -32.80 -43.92
CA PHE A 402 -23.01 -32.68 -42.45
C PHE A 402 -22.25 -31.44 -42.05
N MET A 403 -21.09 -31.17 -42.66
CA MET A 403 -20.28 -29.97 -42.38
C MET A 403 -21.01 -28.65 -42.73
N GLN A 404 -21.74 -28.63 -43.85
CA GLN A 404 -22.53 -27.47 -44.25
C GLN A 404 -23.68 -27.20 -43.26
N ARG A 405 -24.30 -28.23 -42.68
CA ARG A 405 -25.33 -28.09 -41.66
C ARG A 405 -24.80 -27.60 -40.31
N CYS A 406 -23.52 -27.91 -39.99
CA CYS A 406 -22.89 -27.49 -38.73
C CYS A 406 -22.35 -26.04 -38.76
N VAL A 407 -22.06 -25.48 -39.92
CA VAL A 407 -21.48 -24.11 -40.08
C VAL A 407 -22.35 -23.01 -39.48
N PRO A 408 -23.70 -23.03 -39.59
CA PRO A 408 -24.52 -21.97 -38.97
C PRO A 408 -24.58 -22.02 -37.44
N ILE A 409 -24.15 -23.13 -36.80
CA ILE A 409 -24.19 -23.32 -35.35
C ILE A 409 -22.95 -22.67 -34.68
N VAL A 410 -21.85 -22.49 -35.40
CA VAL A 410 -20.62 -21.92 -34.92
C VAL A 410 -20.60 -20.37 -35.00
N ILE A 411 -21.48 -19.75 -35.74
CA ILE A 411 -21.53 -18.29 -36.00
C ILE A 411 -22.65 -17.60 -35.16
N ARG A 412 -23.35 -18.28 -34.30
CA ARG A 412 -24.26 -17.71 -33.31
C ARG A 412 -23.73 -17.98 -31.92
#